data_57698b0cd2f9c8f6fa40254acfbd74ce
#
_entry.id   57698b0cd2f9c8f6fa40254acfbd74ce
#
_cell.length_a   1.000
_cell.length_b   1.000
_cell.length_c   1.000
_cell.angle_alpha   90.00
_cell.angle_beta   90.00
_cell.angle_gamma   90.00
#
_symmetry.space_group_name_H-M   'P 1'
#
loop_
_entity.id
_entity.type
_entity.pdbx_description
1 polymer ?
#
loop_
_entity_poly.entity_id
_entity_poly.type
_entity_poly.pdbx_seq_one_letter_code
_entity_poly.pdbx_strand_id
1 'polypeptide(L)'
;MSGQGAGLRLSVTSQDAGGVLRDAGLLRQASGGEMILDLAPHADGWNGVMNITSVRVNDAPAIAQLLSAASIVGLPDQLDGKGIFFASIEGEFNINKELFTIYRSSAVGPSLGMSLDGYVDTKRKQLDLQGVLSPFYLLNGLGSVLTRRGEGLIGFNFTLRGALETPQAAVNPLSLFTPGMFREIFRRRPPQQE
;
A
#
# COMPACT_ATOMS: atom_id res chain seq x y z
N MET A 1 38.55 -10.02 15.01
CA MET A 1 37.44 -10.96 15.20
C MET A 1 36.16 -10.13 15.39
N SER A 2 35.47 -9.84 14.32
CA SER A 2 34.22 -9.08 14.33
C SER A 2 33.09 -10.09 14.54
N GLY A 3 32.54 -10.13 15.76
CA GLY A 3 31.36 -10.90 16.06
C GLY A 3 30.17 -10.32 15.30
N GLN A 4 29.69 -10.98 14.27
CA GLN A 4 28.37 -10.75 13.74
C GLN A 4 27.36 -11.18 14.83
N GLY A 5 26.82 -10.22 15.56
CA GLY A 5 25.68 -10.46 16.41
C GLY A 5 24.54 -10.96 15.54
N ALA A 6 24.10 -12.20 15.77
CA ALA A 6 22.86 -12.70 15.21
C ALA A 6 21.74 -11.77 15.69
N GLY A 7 21.35 -10.80 14.86
CA GLY A 7 20.35 -9.80 15.20
C GLY A 7 19.04 -10.53 15.51
N LEU A 8 18.39 -10.14 16.59
CA LEU A 8 17.06 -10.61 16.95
C LEU A 8 16.12 -10.41 15.77
N ARG A 9 15.55 -11.49 15.25
CA ARG A 9 14.48 -11.42 14.25
C ARG A 9 13.17 -11.79 14.94
N LEU A 10 12.14 -11.01 14.69
CA LEU A 10 10.81 -11.25 15.19
C LEU A 10 9.91 -11.60 14.02
N SER A 11 9.31 -12.78 14.08
CA SER A 11 8.27 -13.20 13.13
C SER A 11 6.94 -13.29 13.85
N VAL A 12 5.93 -12.60 13.32
CA VAL A 12 4.56 -12.58 13.85
C VAL A 12 3.65 -13.16 12.78
N THR A 13 2.86 -14.14 13.15
CA THR A 13 1.84 -14.75 12.30
C THR A 13 0.47 -14.55 12.90
N SER A 14 -0.54 -14.29 12.09
CA SER A 14 -1.93 -14.16 12.53
C SER A 14 -2.88 -14.77 11.50
N GLN A 15 -3.95 -15.40 11.95
CA GLN A 15 -5.06 -15.85 11.12
C GLN A 15 -6.19 -14.81 11.01
N ASP A 16 -6.04 -13.66 11.68
CA ASP A 16 -6.91 -12.47 11.54
C ASP A 16 -6.04 -11.23 11.30
N ALA A 17 -5.54 -11.12 10.08
CA ALA A 17 -4.78 -9.95 9.65
C ALA A 17 -5.56 -8.65 9.85
N GLY A 18 -6.86 -8.67 9.56
CA GLY A 18 -7.75 -7.54 9.74
C GLY A 18 -7.81 -7.07 11.19
N GLY A 19 -7.85 -8.01 12.15
CA GLY A 19 -7.78 -7.73 13.59
C GLY A 19 -6.50 -7.00 13.95
N VAL A 20 -5.36 -7.55 13.54
CA VAL A 20 -4.05 -6.93 13.80
C VAL A 20 -3.95 -5.52 13.21
N LEU A 21 -4.42 -5.31 11.97
CA LEU A 21 -4.41 -3.99 11.32
C LEU A 21 -5.31 -2.97 12.02
N ARG A 22 -6.46 -3.41 12.56
CA ARG A 22 -7.35 -2.57 13.37
C ARG A 22 -6.70 -2.16 14.69
N ASP A 23 -6.16 -3.12 15.41
CA ASP A 23 -5.54 -2.90 16.72
C ASP A 23 -4.28 -2.03 16.62
N ALA A 24 -3.54 -2.15 15.52
CA ALA A 24 -2.43 -1.27 15.18
C ALA A 24 -2.87 0.14 14.70
N GLY A 25 -4.18 0.38 14.53
CA GLY A 25 -4.69 1.66 14.03
C GLY A 25 -4.40 1.96 12.56
N LEU A 26 -3.95 0.96 11.79
CA LEU A 26 -3.55 1.12 10.39
C LEU A 26 -4.76 1.09 9.44
N LEU A 27 -5.69 0.16 9.67
CA LEU A 27 -6.92 0.02 8.86
C LEU A 27 -8.10 -0.28 9.79
N ARG A 28 -8.90 0.72 10.10
CA ARG A 28 -9.97 0.63 11.11
C ARG A 28 -11.07 -0.38 10.76
N GLN A 29 -11.26 -0.68 9.49
CA GLN A 29 -12.33 -1.58 9.03
C GLN A 29 -11.79 -2.73 8.15
N ALA A 30 -10.63 -3.25 8.52
CA ALA A 30 -10.11 -4.47 7.93
C ALA A 30 -10.69 -5.72 8.62
N SER A 31 -10.90 -6.82 7.90
CA SER A 31 -11.42 -8.07 8.43
C SER A 31 -10.86 -9.29 7.71
N GLY A 32 -10.65 -10.35 8.48
CA GLY A 32 -10.14 -11.63 8.00
C GLY A 32 -8.69 -11.55 7.49
N GLY A 33 -8.32 -12.57 6.74
CA GLY A 33 -6.99 -12.70 6.15
C GLY A 33 -5.94 -13.29 7.08
N GLU A 34 -4.90 -13.83 6.47
CA GLU A 34 -3.73 -14.34 7.16
C GLU A 34 -2.57 -13.36 6.99
N MET A 35 -1.73 -13.21 8.01
CA MET A 35 -0.59 -12.30 8.01
C MET A 35 0.67 -13.00 8.45
N ILE A 36 1.76 -12.70 7.76
CA ILE A 36 3.14 -12.97 8.18
C ILE A 36 3.86 -11.62 8.18
N LEU A 37 4.44 -11.28 9.33
CA LEU A 37 5.23 -10.07 9.52
C LEU A 37 6.59 -10.45 10.08
N ASP A 38 7.64 -10.20 9.31
CA ASP A 38 9.03 -10.40 9.70
C ASP A 38 9.68 -9.05 9.98
N LEU A 39 10.27 -8.92 11.16
CA LEU A 39 10.96 -7.71 11.61
C LEU A 39 12.43 -8.02 11.92
N ALA A 40 13.32 -7.16 11.47
CA ALA A 40 14.74 -7.20 11.78
C ALA A 40 15.19 -5.82 12.33
N PRO A 41 16.00 -5.78 13.39
CA PRO A 41 16.54 -4.52 13.90
C PRO A 41 17.35 -3.79 12.83
N HIS A 42 17.18 -2.50 12.76
CA HIS A 42 17.91 -1.63 11.84
C HIS A 42 18.09 -0.24 12.45
N ALA A 43 19.34 0.18 12.65
CA ALA A 43 19.68 1.47 13.26
C ALA A 43 18.86 1.74 14.54
N ASP A 44 18.00 2.75 14.53
CA ASP A 44 17.12 3.17 15.64
C ASP A 44 15.71 2.59 15.57
N GLY A 45 15.48 1.62 14.67
CA GLY A 45 14.16 1.08 14.39
C GLY A 45 14.18 -0.38 13.91
N TRP A 46 13.24 -0.71 13.05
CA TRP A 46 13.01 -2.04 12.52
C TRP A 46 12.71 -1.99 11.02
N ASN A 47 13.40 -2.81 10.25
CA ASN A 47 12.97 -3.13 8.90
C ASN A 47 11.95 -4.26 8.97
N GLY A 48 10.86 -4.11 8.22
CA GLY A 48 9.77 -5.07 8.18
C GLY A 48 9.45 -5.53 6.76
N VAL A 49 9.08 -6.81 6.67
CA VAL A 49 8.43 -7.39 5.50
C VAL A 49 7.09 -7.95 5.93
N MET A 50 6.03 -7.53 5.30
CA MET A 50 4.66 -7.96 5.60
C MET A 50 4.02 -8.61 4.39
N ASN A 51 3.40 -9.75 4.63
CA ASN A 51 2.57 -10.45 3.66
C ASN A 51 1.21 -10.73 4.29
N ILE A 52 0.15 -10.31 3.62
CA ILE A 52 -1.23 -10.59 4.02
C ILE A 52 -1.94 -11.25 2.84
N THR A 53 -2.75 -12.24 3.12
CA THR A 53 -3.59 -12.90 2.13
C THR A 53 -5.06 -12.84 2.54
N SER A 54 -5.95 -12.71 1.55
CA SER A 54 -7.43 -12.83 1.71
C SER A 54 -8.04 -11.84 2.73
N VAL A 55 -7.60 -10.59 2.73
CA VAL A 55 -8.13 -9.54 3.60
C VAL A 55 -9.20 -8.71 2.89
N ARG A 56 -10.20 -8.28 3.65
CA ARG A 56 -11.24 -7.35 3.21
C ARG A 56 -11.13 -6.04 3.96
N VAL A 57 -11.18 -4.94 3.21
CA VAL A 57 -11.17 -3.58 3.78
C VAL A 57 -12.52 -2.93 3.49
N ASN A 58 -13.31 -2.72 4.53
CA ASN A 58 -14.56 -1.99 4.46
C ASN A 58 -14.27 -0.52 4.76
N ASP A 59 -15.05 0.39 4.21
CA ASP A 59 -14.94 1.83 4.44
C ASP A 59 -13.48 2.35 4.37
N ALA A 60 -12.99 2.46 3.14
CA ALA A 60 -11.66 2.99 2.86
C ALA A 60 -11.78 4.40 2.22
N PRO A 61 -11.99 5.45 3.02
CA PRO A 61 -12.28 6.79 2.49
C PRO A 61 -11.17 7.33 1.59
N ALA A 62 -9.92 7.02 1.88
CA ALA A 62 -8.79 7.42 1.02
C ALA A 62 -8.87 6.76 -0.36
N ILE A 63 -9.22 5.47 -0.43
CA ILE A 63 -9.40 4.77 -1.71
C ILE A 63 -10.63 5.32 -2.45
N ALA A 64 -11.73 5.58 -1.74
CA ALA A 64 -12.93 6.19 -2.33
C ALA A 64 -12.64 7.58 -2.92
N GLN A 65 -11.86 8.42 -2.23
CA GLN A 65 -11.41 9.71 -2.74
C GLN A 65 -10.53 9.56 -4.00
N LEU A 66 -9.62 8.59 -4.03
CA LEU A 66 -8.80 8.31 -5.20
C LEU A 66 -9.63 7.85 -6.39
N LEU A 67 -10.60 6.98 -6.18
CA LEU A 67 -11.51 6.52 -7.23
C LEU A 67 -12.38 7.66 -7.77
N SER A 68 -12.89 8.52 -6.90
CA SER A 68 -13.66 9.71 -7.28
C SER A 68 -12.79 10.71 -8.06
N ALA A 69 -11.57 10.96 -7.61
CA ALA A 69 -10.63 11.88 -8.28
C ALA A 69 -10.19 11.35 -9.66
N ALA A 70 -10.14 10.04 -9.84
CA ALA A 70 -9.88 9.41 -11.13
C ALA A 70 -11.11 9.38 -12.05
N SER A 71 -12.26 9.88 -11.62
CA SER A 71 -13.54 9.85 -12.36
C SER A 71 -13.94 8.44 -12.84
N ILE A 72 -13.62 7.42 -12.06
CA ILE A 72 -13.96 6.05 -12.38
C ILE A 72 -15.42 5.79 -12.01
N VAL A 73 -16.29 5.93 -13.00
CA VAL A 73 -17.73 5.69 -12.84
C VAL A 73 -18.00 4.18 -12.71
N GLY A 74 -18.82 3.80 -11.74
CA GLY A 74 -19.30 2.42 -11.56
C GLY A 74 -18.50 1.54 -10.61
N LEU A 75 -17.26 1.89 -10.24
CA LEU A 75 -16.50 1.18 -9.21
C LEU A 75 -17.05 1.41 -7.78
N PRO A 76 -17.48 2.64 -7.41
CA PRO A 76 -18.11 2.86 -6.11
C PRO A 76 -19.34 1.97 -5.88
N ASP A 77 -20.17 1.74 -6.89
CA ASP A 77 -21.37 0.90 -6.79
C ASP A 77 -21.05 -0.59 -6.57
N GLN A 78 -19.89 -1.07 -7.04
CA GLN A 78 -19.43 -2.43 -6.77
C GLN A 78 -18.79 -2.58 -5.38
N LEU A 79 -18.42 -1.48 -4.75
CA LEU A 79 -17.87 -1.44 -3.39
C LEU A 79 -18.97 -1.25 -2.33
N ASP A 80 -20.21 -0.94 -2.75
CA ASP A 80 -21.34 -0.72 -1.85
C ASP A 80 -21.64 -1.95 -0.99
N GLY A 81 -21.36 -1.81 0.28
CA GLY A 81 -21.73 -2.74 1.35
C GLY A 81 -20.82 -3.96 1.56
N LYS A 82 -19.92 -4.31 0.63
CA LYS A 82 -19.07 -5.51 0.76
C LYS A 82 -17.59 -5.22 1.00
N GLY A 83 -17.17 -3.95 0.90
CA GLY A 83 -15.77 -3.55 1.00
C GLY A 83 -14.90 -4.07 -0.16
N ILE A 84 -13.63 -3.70 -0.13
CA ILE A 84 -12.63 -4.09 -1.13
C ILE A 84 -11.93 -5.36 -0.66
N PHE A 85 -11.95 -6.41 -1.49
CA PHE A 85 -11.22 -7.63 -1.23
C PHE A 85 -9.84 -7.57 -1.88
N PHE A 86 -8.80 -7.85 -1.08
CA PHE A 86 -7.44 -8.04 -1.54
C PHE A 86 -7.03 -9.51 -1.35
N ALA A 87 -6.66 -10.16 -2.44
CA ALA A 87 -6.14 -11.51 -2.43
C ALA A 87 -4.74 -11.55 -1.80
N SER A 88 -3.92 -10.51 -2.05
CA SER A 88 -2.63 -10.35 -1.37
C SER A 88 -2.31 -8.86 -1.14
N ILE A 89 -1.67 -8.59 0.00
CA ILE A 89 -0.99 -7.33 0.28
C ILE A 89 0.43 -7.67 0.70
N GLU A 90 1.39 -6.98 0.10
CA GLU A 90 2.81 -7.14 0.41
C GLU A 90 3.40 -5.77 0.69
N GLY A 91 4.35 -5.69 1.62
CA GLY A 91 5.00 -4.44 1.94
C GLY A 91 6.39 -4.64 2.53
N GLU A 92 7.30 -3.76 2.14
CA GLU A 92 8.62 -3.59 2.74
C GLU A 92 8.71 -2.19 3.32
N PHE A 93 9.08 -2.11 4.58
CA PHE A 93 9.05 -0.84 5.31
C PHE A 93 10.15 -0.76 6.37
N ASN A 94 10.38 0.44 6.83
CA ASN A 94 11.10 0.72 8.07
C ASN A 94 10.19 1.47 9.02
N ILE A 95 10.27 1.13 10.29
CA ILE A 95 9.58 1.85 11.36
C ILE A 95 10.58 2.22 12.45
N ASN A 96 10.59 3.49 12.80
CA ASN A 96 11.29 4.02 13.98
C ASN A 96 10.33 4.85 14.85
N LYS A 97 10.83 5.56 15.85
CA LYS A 97 10.01 6.31 16.81
C LYS A 97 9.20 7.46 16.18
N GLU A 98 9.62 7.98 15.04
CA GLU A 98 9.05 9.18 14.45
C GLU A 98 8.51 8.92 13.03
N LEU A 99 9.06 7.94 12.34
CA LEU A 99 8.81 7.74 10.91
C LEU A 99 8.45 6.30 10.61
N PHE A 100 7.42 6.12 9.81
CA PHE A 100 7.09 4.88 9.14
C PHE A 100 7.33 5.06 7.64
N THR A 101 8.37 4.45 7.10
CA THR A 101 8.77 4.56 5.70
C THR A 101 8.37 3.30 4.97
N ILE A 102 7.56 3.43 3.93
CA ILE A 102 7.19 2.37 3.02
C ILE A 102 8.10 2.47 1.80
N TYR A 103 8.99 1.51 1.61
CA TYR A 103 9.89 1.49 0.46
C TYR A 103 9.17 1.00 -0.78
N ARG A 104 8.34 -0.02 -0.62
CA ARG A 104 7.42 -0.53 -1.63
C ARG A 104 6.30 -1.32 -0.98
N SER A 105 5.13 -1.22 -1.56
CA SER A 105 4.03 -2.11 -1.23
C SER A 105 3.16 -2.37 -2.44
N SER A 106 2.42 -3.45 -2.38
CA SER A 106 1.39 -3.78 -3.37
C SER A 106 0.18 -4.39 -2.69
N ALA A 107 -1.00 -4.06 -3.18
CA ALA A 107 -2.24 -4.70 -2.80
C ALA A 107 -2.95 -5.16 -4.09
N VAL A 108 -3.28 -6.43 -4.17
CA VAL A 108 -3.84 -7.05 -5.37
C VAL A 108 -5.15 -7.73 -5.04
N GLY A 109 -6.20 -7.30 -5.71
CA GLY A 109 -7.53 -7.89 -5.64
C GLY A 109 -8.18 -8.02 -7.02
N PRO A 110 -9.32 -8.73 -7.12
CA PRO A 110 -10.00 -8.91 -8.40
C PRO A 110 -10.48 -7.59 -9.02
N SER A 111 -10.92 -6.65 -8.21
CA SER A 111 -11.47 -5.37 -8.68
C SER A 111 -10.45 -4.25 -8.71
N LEU A 112 -9.38 -4.35 -7.93
CA LEU A 112 -8.44 -3.28 -7.71
C LEU A 112 -7.04 -3.80 -7.46
N GLY A 113 -6.05 -3.19 -8.13
CA GLY A 113 -4.63 -3.31 -7.83
C GLY A 113 -4.09 -1.96 -7.38
N MET A 114 -3.14 -1.96 -6.47
CA MET A 114 -2.54 -0.75 -5.95
C MET A 114 -1.08 -0.98 -5.57
N SER A 115 -0.23 0.00 -5.85
CA SER A 115 1.11 0.09 -5.26
C SER A 115 1.23 1.37 -4.46
N LEU A 116 2.09 1.37 -3.43
CA LEU A 116 2.27 2.50 -2.52
C LEU A 116 3.71 2.55 -2.03
N ASP A 117 4.28 3.75 -1.98
CA ASP A 117 5.54 4.06 -1.34
C ASP A 117 5.52 5.48 -0.76
N GLY A 118 6.44 5.79 0.16
CA GLY A 118 6.52 7.07 0.82
C GLY A 118 6.71 6.95 2.33
N TYR A 119 6.23 7.92 3.09
CA TYR A 119 6.41 7.92 4.54
C TYR A 119 5.24 8.56 5.29
N VAL A 120 5.13 8.17 6.55
CA VAL A 120 4.22 8.74 7.55
C VAL A 120 5.05 9.21 8.74
N ASP A 121 4.99 10.52 9.03
CA ASP A 121 5.55 11.13 10.24
C ASP A 121 4.52 10.97 11.37
N THR A 122 4.81 10.04 12.27
CA THR A 122 3.90 9.72 13.38
C THR A 122 3.86 10.83 14.43
N LYS A 123 4.96 11.58 14.57
CA LYS A 123 5.10 12.68 15.52
C LYS A 123 4.34 13.92 15.06
N ARG A 124 4.49 14.30 13.78
CA ARG A 124 3.78 15.43 13.18
C ARG A 124 2.38 15.08 12.71
N LYS A 125 2.02 13.79 12.73
CA LYS A 125 0.77 13.24 12.18
C LYS A 125 0.55 13.67 10.73
N GLN A 126 1.58 13.56 9.92
CA GLN A 126 1.58 13.90 8.51
C GLN A 126 2.01 12.72 7.65
N LEU A 127 1.56 12.68 6.42
CA LEU A 127 1.97 11.68 5.46
C LEU A 127 2.32 12.33 4.10
N ASP A 128 3.22 11.66 3.38
CA ASP A 128 3.54 11.92 1.99
C ASP A 128 3.76 10.59 1.28
N LEU A 129 2.70 10.09 0.69
CA LEU A 129 2.63 8.82 -0.01
C LEU A 129 2.35 9.02 -1.49
N GLN A 130 2.82 8.12 -2.31
CA GLN A 130 2.52 8.06 -3.73
C GLN A 130 2.31 6.61 -4.17
N GLY A 131 1.63 6.43 -5.29
CA GLY A 131 1.38 5.10 -5.79
C GLY A 131 0.70 5.09 -7.15
N VAL A 132 0.31 3.90 -7.56
CA VAL A 132 -0.52 3.66 -8.73
C VAL A 132 -1.77 2.92 -8.31
N LEU A 133 -2.92 3.39 -8.79
CA LEU A 133 -4.20 2.74 -8.62
C LEU A 133 -4.62 2.15 -9.96
N SER A 134 -4.84 0.85 -10.03
CA SER A 134 -5.23 0.11 -11.23
C SER A 134 -6.61 -0.50 -11.04
N PRO A 135 -7.67 0.15 -11.54
CA PRO A 135 -9.02 -0.44 -11.53
C PRO A 135 -9.07 -1.65 -12.47
N PHE A 136 -9.93 -2.60 -12.16
CA PHE A 136 -10.09 -3.83 -12.95
C PHE A 136 -8.77 -4.59 -13.16
N TYR A 137 -8.02 -4.76 -12.07
CA TYR A 137 -6.67 -5.33 -12.10
C TYR A 137 -6.58 -6.68 -12.84
N LEU A 138 -7.56 -7.56 -12.68
CA LEU A 138 -7.57 -8.85 -13.38
C LEU A 138 -7.65 -8.72 -14.90
N LEU A 139 -8.39 -7.74 -15.42
CA LEU A 139 -8.46 -7.48 -16.85
C LEU A 139 -7.13 -6.93 -17.39
N ASN A 140 -6.38 -6.27 -16.54
CA ASN A 140 -5.09 -5.67 -16.86
C ASN A 140 -3.90 -6.60 -16.55
N GLY A 141 -4.15 -7.73 -15.88
CA GLY A 141 -3.11 -8.62 -15.32
C GLY A 141 -2.23 -9.33 -16.35
N LEU A 142 -2.66 -9.41 -17.62
CA LEU A 142 -1.85 -9.94 -18.73
C LEU A 142 -0.56 -9.12 -18.98
N GLY A 143 -0.49 -7.90 -18.44
CA GLY A 143 0.67 -7.01 -18.53
C GLY A 143 1.59 -7.02 -17.31
N SER A 144 1.34 -7.86 -16.31
CA SER A 144 2.09 -7.89 -15.04
C SER A 144 3.61 -8.14 -15.18
N VAL A 145 4.03 -8.68 -16.33
CA VAL A 145 5.46 -8.87 -16.66
C VAL A 145 6.17 -7.53 -16.92
N LEU A 146 5.43 -6.49 -17.30
CA LEU A 146 5.95 -5.18 -17.70
C LEU A 146 5.71 -4.09 -16.65
N THR A 147 5.04 -4.41 -15.54
CA THR A 147 4.68 -3.45 -14.50
C THR A 147 5.11 -3.96 -13.13
N ARG A 148 5.17 -3.06 -12.14
CA ARG A 148 5.37 -3.46 -10.75
C ARG A 148 4.18 -4.30 -10.26
N ARG A 149 4.43 -5.19 -9.31
CA ARG A 149 3.36 -5.98 -8.68
C ARG A 149 2.30 -5.05 -8.08
N GLY A 150 1.04 -5.33 -8.33
CA GLY A 150 -0.08 -4.47 -7.94
C GLY A 150 -0.43 -3.36 -8.94
N GLU A 151 0.40 -3.13 -9.97
CA GLU A 151 0.14 -2.16 -11.02
C GLU A 151 -0.29 -2.89 -12.30
N GLY A 152 -1.48 -2.60 -12.81
CA GLY A 152 -1.94 -3.08 -14.12
C GLY A 152 -1.35 -2.25 -15.27
N LEU A 153 -1.60 -2.66 -16.51
CA LEU A 153 -1.24 -1.88 -17.69
C LEU A 153 -1.92 -0.50 -17.70
N ILE A 154 -3.18 -0.46 -17.25
CA ILE A 154 -3.96 0.76 -17.10
C ILE A 154 -4.05 1.11 -15.62
N GLY A 155 -3.65 2.31 -15.26
CA GLY A 155 -3.71 2.77 -13.87
C GLY A 155 -3.38 4.25 -13.76
N PHE A 156 -3.70 4.83 -12.63
CA PHE A 156 -3.53 6.25 -12.33
C PHE A 156 -2.44 6.43 -11.29
N ASN A 157 -1.49 7.30 -11.56
CA ASN A 157 -0.58 7.77 -10.52
C ASN A 157 -1.34 8.68 -9.55
N PHE A 158 -1.14 8.48 -8.28
CA PHE A 158 -1.72 9.30 -7.23
C PHE A 158 -0.70 9.72 -6.19
N THR A 159 -1.05 10.74 -5.43
CA THR A 159 -0.35 11.16 -4.22
C THR A 159 -1.37 11.37 -3.11
N LEU A 160 -0.96 11.03 -1.87
CA LEU A 160 -1.69 11.33 -0.63
C LEU A 160 -0.76 12.17 0.24
N ARG A 161 -1.18 13.37 0.62
CA ARG A 161 -0.35 14.30 1.40
C ARG A 161 -1.14 15.02 2.47
N GLY A 162 -0.44 15.44 3.52
CA GLY A 162 -1.01 16.29 4.57
C GLY A 162 -1.28 15.53 5.86
N ALA A 163 -2.30 15.95 6.60
CA ALA A 163 -2.62 15.37 7.89
C ALA A 163 -3.07 13.91 7.76
N LEU A 164 -2.60 13.06 8.69
CA LEU A 164 -2.89 11.62 8.70
C LEU A 164 -4.40 11.32 8.78
N GLU A 165 -5.15 12.16 9.48
CA GLU A 165 -6.60 11.99 9.67
C GLU A 165 -7.42 12.46 8.46
N THR A 166 -6.88 13.45 7.72
CA THR A 166 -7.57 14.06 6.56
C THR A 166 -6.58 14.27 5.41
N PRO A 167 -6.05 13.19 4.83
CA PRO A 167 -5.09 13.32 3.74
C PRO A 167 -5.75 13.88 2.50
N GLN A 168 -5.00 14.70 1.76
CA GLN A 168 -5.42 15.20 0.46
C GLN A 168 -4.96 14.24 -0.63
N ALA A 169 -5.92 13.72 -1.38
CA ALA A 169 -5.67 12.87 -2.53
C ALA A 169 -5.58 13.69 -3.81
N ALA A 170 -4.55 13.44 -4.60
CA ALA A 170 -4.42 13.98 -5.95
C ALA A 170 -4.10 12.86 -6.94
N VAL A 171 -4.78 12.85 -8.08
CA VAL A 171 -4.62 11.87 -9.14
C VAL A 171 -4.12 12.59 -10.39
N ASN A 172 -3.15 12.00 -11.09
CA ASN A 172 -2.69 12.48 -12.37
C ASN A 172 -3.46 11.78 -13.51
N PRO A 173 -4.45 12.42 -14.13
CA PRO A 173 -5.26 11.80 -15.18
C PRO A 173 -4.46 11.45 -16.44
N LEU A 174 -3.38 12.17 -16.72
CA LEU A 174 -2.53 11.92 -17.89
C LEU A 174 -1.78 10.60 -17.78
N SER A 175 -1.57 10.09 -16.57
CA SER A 175 -0.90 8.80 -16.36
C SER A 175 -1.72 7.60 -16.86
N LEU A 176 -3.01 7.76 -17.09
CA LEU A 176 -3.86 6.72 -17.69
C LEU A 176 -3.41 6.34 -19.10
N PHE A 177 -2.97 7.32 -19.88
CA PHE A 177 -2.54 7.13 -21.27
C PHE A 177 -1.09 6.68 -21.39
N THR A 178 -0.41 6.52 -20.26
CA THR A 178 0.98 6.11 -20.22
C THR A 178 1.07 4.62 -19.90
N PRO A 179 1.62 3.78 -20.80
CA PRO A 179 1.86 2.38 -20.49
C PRO A 179 2.62 2.22 -19.18
N GLY A 180 2.35 1.13 -18.44
CA GLY A 180 2.86 0.92 -17.10
C GLY A 180 4.36 1.17 -16.93
N MET A 181 5.17 0.77 -17.91
CA MET A 181 6.63 0.97 -17.92
C MET A 181 7.08 2.44 -17.96
N PHE A 182 6.22 3.35 -18.44
CA PHE A 182 6.54 4.78 -18.53
C PHE A 182 5.94 5.62 -17.40
N ARG A 183 5.15 5.03 -16.50
CA ARG A 183 4.54 5.75 -15.38
C ARG A 183 5.55 6.28 -14.38
N GLU A 184 6.73 5.68 -14.33
CA GLU A 184 7.85 6.15 -13.50
C GLU A 184 8.24 7.62 -13.79
N ILE A 185 7.99 8.13 -15.01
CA ILE A 185 8.24 9.53 -15.38
C ILE A 185 7.44 10.49 -14.49
N PHE A 186 6.25 10.10 -14.05
CA PHE A 186 5.35 10.91 -13.21
C PHE A 186 5.51 10.64 -11.72
N ARG A 187 6.48 9.81 -11.36
CA ARG A 187 6.67 9.32 -10.01
C ARG A 187 7.97 9.85 -9.43
N ARG A 188 7.96 10.23 -8.17
CA ARG A 188 9.19 10.48 -7.42
C ARG A 188 9.91 9.15 -7.19
N ARG A 189 11.21 9.19 -7.01
CA ARG A 189 11.94 7.98 -6.61
C ARG A 189 11.41 7.50 -5.26
N PRO A 190 11.15 6.18 -5.09
CA PRO A 190 10.80 5.64 -3.79
C PRO A 190 11.87 5.95 -2.76
N PRO A 191 11.52 6.01 -1.46
CA PRO A 191 12.52 6.07 -0.40
C PRO A 191 13.51 4.91 -0.55
N GLN A 192 14.80 5.19 -0.33
CA GLN A 192 15.84 4.16 -0.39
C GLN A 192 16.15 3.67 1.02
N GLN A 193 16.47 2.39 1.13
CA GLN A 193 17.03 1.84 2.36
C GLN A 193 18.49 2.33 2.45
N GLU A 194 18.78 3.12 3.47
CA GLU A 194 20.14 3.49 3.87
C GLU A 194 20.74 2.47 4.83
#